data_4a97235cbd5606153887d033ec29fdef
#
_entry.id   4a97235cbd5606153887d033ec29fdef
#
_cell.length_a   1.000
_cell.length_b   1.000
_cell.length_c   1.000
_cell.angle_alpha   90.00
_cell.angle_beta   90.00
_cell.angle_gamma   90.00
#
_symmetry.space_group_name_H-M   'P 1'
#
loop_
_entity.id
_entity.type
_entity.pdbx_description
1 polymer ?
#
loop_
_entity_poly.entity_id
_entity_poly.type
_entity_poly.pdbx_seq_one_letter_code
_entity_poly.pdbx_strand_id
1 'polypeptide(L)'
;MTEDLWTLGCTRLAAELPEQQFNTWIRPLPAPVIDRREDATETVVELRVPNRFKLDWIRTQYASRIQSLLTEIAGHPVRLEIGLNTRDATSAPRRTQAADQASSGAMVTENLPGTTPCTGASGTPSDMPRRPAGLGTPSPASTTHKLNTALTFDNLVPGRANQMARTAALHVAGAPGVMYNPLFIYGGVGLGKTHLVHAVGNALLHDRPSARVLYLHAEQFISDVVKNYQRKTFDELKAKYHSLDLLLIDDVQFFAGKERTQEEFFNAFEALLAKRAHIIMTSDTYPKGLADIDERLTSRFDSGLTVAIEPPELEMRVAILIKKAQLEGTHMPEDVAFFIAKNVRANVRELEGALRKVLAYARFTHKDIQIALAREALRDLLSIQNRQISVENIQKTVADFYKIKVADMYSKKRPASIAHPRQVAMYLSKELTKKSLPEIGELFGGRDHTTVLHAVRKVSADRSKNTELNQQLHVLEQTLKG
;
A
#
# COMPACT_ATOMS: atom_id res chain seq x y z
N MET A 1 -16.10 -42.10 -1.07
CA MET A 1 -17.22 -41.22 -1.48
C MET A 1 -17.27 -39.88 -0.75
N THR A 2 -16.65 -39.69 0.40
CA THR A 2 -16.68 -38.42 1.14
C THR A 2 -15.62 -37.39 0.64
N GLU A 3 -14.46 -37.85 0.17
CA GLU A 3 -13.44 -36.99 -0.45
C GLU A 3 -13.88 -36.42 -1.81
N ASP A 4 -14.81 -37.15 -2.48
CA ASP A 4 -15.29 -36.70 -3.82
C ASP A 4 -16.21 -35.50 -3.74
N LEU A 5 -17.02 -35.32 -2.68
CA LEU A 5 -17.99 -34.19 -2.58
C LEU A 5 -17.30 -32.85 -2.47
N TRP A 6 -16.24 -32.72 -1.63
CA TRP A 6 -15.49 -31.51 -1.49
C TRP A 6 -14.64 -31.21 -2.74
N THR A 7 -14.03 -32.23 -3.31
CA THR A 7 -13.21 -32.10 -4.52
C THR A 7 -14.03 -31.65 -5.71
N LEU A 8 -15.23 -32.22 -5.89
CA LEU A 8 -16.20 -31.78 -6.90
C LEU A 8 -16.70 -30.34 -6.63
N GLY A 9 -16.96 -30.03 -5.36
CA GLY A 9 -17.31 -28.66 -4.93
C GLY A 9 -16.21 -27.65 -5.27
N CYS A 10 -14.94 -27.96 -4.98
CA CYS A 10 -13.80 -27.12 -5.33
C CYS A 10 -13.64 -26.96 -6.83
N THR A 11 -13.85 -28.02 -7.62
CA THR A 11 -13.75 -27.96 -9.09
C THR A 11 -14.82 -27.03 -9.68
N ARG A 12 -16.07 -27.10 -9.19
CA ARG A 12 -17.13 -26.17 -9.61
C ARG A 12 -16.89 -24.74 -9.13
N LEU A 13 -16.44 -24.53 -7.88
CA LEU A 13 -16.07 -23.21 -7.36
C LEU A 13 -14.92 -22.58 -8.14
N ALA A 14 -13.96 -23.39 -8.61
CA ALA A 14 -12.86 -22.91 -9.45
C ALA A 14 -13.33 -22.45 -10.85
N ALA A 15 -14.41 -23.03 -11.36
CA ALA A 15 -15.02 -22.62 -12.64
C ALA A 15 -15.90 -21.36 -12.51
N GLU A 16 -16.49 -21.12 -11.33
CA GLU A 16 -17.42 -20.01 -11.09
C GLU A 16 -16.75 -18.76 -10.51
N LEU A 17 -15.73 -18.95 -9.70
CA LEU A 17 -15.02 -17.84 -9.06
C LEU A 17 -13.83 -17.37 -9.91
N PRO A 18 -13.49 -16.08 -9.89
CA PRO A 18 -12.23 -15.61 -10.45
C PRO A 18 -11.06 -16.42 -9.88
N GLU A 19 -10.14 -16.83 -10.75
CA GLU A 19 -9.00 -17.70 -10.40
C GLU A 19 -8.23 -17.23 -9.16
N GLN A 20 -8.07 -15.92 -9.03
CA GLN A 20 -7.38 -15.31 -7.90
C GLN A 20 -8.16 -15.47 -6.58
N GLN A 21 -9.48 -15.33 -6.61
CA GLN A 21 -10.32 -15.51 -5.40
C GLN A 21 -10.33 -16.96 -4.97
N PHE A 22 -10.45 -17.89 -5.92
CA PHE A 22 -10.40 -19.33 -5.63
C PHE A 22 -9.05 -19.73 -5.01
N ASN A 23 -7.93 -19.32 -5.63
CA ASN A 23 -6.59 -19.65 -5.15
C ASN A 23 -6.26 -19.04 -3.78
N THR A 24 -6.85 -17.88 -3.44
CA THR A 24 -6.60 -17.17 -2.17
C THR A 24 -7.45 -17.71 -1.03
N TRP A 25 -8.72 -18.00 -1.29
CA TRP A 25 -9.71 -18.23 -0.22
C TRP A 25 -10.17 -19.67 -0.11
N ILE A 26 -10.32 -20.38 -1.23
CA ILE A 26 -10.91 -21.73 -1.24
C ILE A 26 -9.83 -22.80 -1.29
N ARG A 27 -8.87 -22.68 -2.21
CA ARG A 27 -7.81 -23.68 -2.39
C ARG A 27 -6.95 -23.96 -1.14
N PRO A 28 -6.62 -22.95 -0.28
CA PRO A 28 -5.84 -23.19 0.94
C PRO A 28 -6.65 -23.75 2.11
N LEU A 29 -7.94 -24.04 1.93
CA LEU A 29 -8.76 -24.62 3.00
C LEU A 29 -8.42 -26.09 3.18
N PRO A 30 -8.31 -26.58 4.42
CA PRO A 30 -8.15 -28.01 4.67
C PRO A 30 -9.40 -28.77 4.25
N ALA A 31 -9.25 -30.05 3.94
CA ALA A 31 -10.38 -30.89 3.65
C ALA A 31 -11.39 -30.88 4.82
N PRO A 32 -12.68 -30.63 4.55
CA PRO A 32 -13.71 -30.60 5.60
C PRO A 32 -13.94 -31.99 6.19
N VAL A 33 -14.40 -32.02 7.44
CA VAL A 33 -14.94 -33.24 8.05
C VAL A 33 -16.41 -33.34 7.65
N ILE A 34 -16.79 -34.46 7.00
CA ILE A 34 -18.16 -34.69 6.56
C ILE A 34 -18.75 -35.73 7.48
N ASP A 35 -19.72 -35.33 8.32
CA ASP A 35 -20.46 -36.21 9.23
C ASP A 35 -21.80 -36.59 8.59
N ARG A 36 -21.92 -37.86 8.21
CA ARG A 36 -23.12 -38.45 7.64
C ARG A 36 -23.73 -39.38 8.70
N ARG A 37 -24.66 -38.89 9.48
CA ARG A 37 -25.41 -39.70 10.41
C ARG A 37 -26.45 -40.54 9.65
N GLU A 38 -26.42 -41.85 9.83
CA GLU A 38 -27.28 -42.81 9.11
C GLU A 38 -28.79 -42.54 9.28
N ASP A 39 -29.19 -41.79 10.33
CA ASP A 39 -30.58 -41.43 10.64
C ASP A 39 -30.96 -39.97 10.33
N ALA A 40 -30.05 -39.17 9.79
CA ALA A 40 -30.32 -37.76 9.54
C ALA A 40 -30.59 -37.48 8.06
N THR A 41 -31.67 -36.77 7.77
CA THR A 41 -32.03 -36.27 6.43
C THR A 41 -31.10 -35.21 5.90
N GLU A 42 -30.07 -34.81 6.69
CA GLU A 42 -29.15 -33.69 6.38
C GLU A 42 -27.69 -34.13 6.62
N THR A 43 -26.80 -33.78 5.69
CA THR A 43 -25.34 -34.00 5.85
C THR A 43 -24.69 -32.74 6.42
N VAL A 44 -23.91 -32.88 7.49
CA VAL A 44 -23.15 -31.76 8.08
C VAL A 44 -21.73 -31.79 7.56
N VAL A 45 -21.31 -30.65 6.98
CA VAL A 45 -19.96 -30.42 6.47
C VAL A 45 -19.25 -29.39 7.36
N GLU A 46 -18.31 -29.87 8.19
CA GLU A 46 -17.52 -29.01 9.07
C GLU A 46 -16.24 -28.56 8.38
N LEU A 47 -16.14 -27.27 8.06
CA LEU A 47 -14.97 -26.64 7.45
C LEU A 47 -14.17 -25.91 8.53
N ARG A 48 -12.93 -26.34 8.78
CA ARG A 48 -12.05 -25.72 9.77
C ARG A 48 -11.08 -24.77 9.11
N VAL A 49 -11.07 -23.51 9.56
CA VAL A 49 -10.22 -22.44 9.04
C VAL A 49 -9.15 -22.04 10.04
N PRO A 50 -7.96 -21.59 9.57
CA PRO A 50 -6.81 -21.37 10.44
C PRO A 50 -6.95 -20.16 11.36
N ASN A 51 -7.77 -19.17 11.01
CA ASN A 51 -7.94 -17.97 11.83
C ASN A 51 -9.36 -17.39 11.76
N ARG A 52 -9.68 -16.55 12.74
CA ARG A 52 -11.01 -15.93 12.90
C ARG A 52 -11.39 -15.02 11.71
N PHE A 53 -10.41 -14.41 11.09
CA PHE A 53 -10.64 -13.57 9.92
C PHE A 53 -11.14 -14.38 8.72
N LYS A 54 -10.47 -15.49 8.38
CA LYS A 54 -10.94 -16.42 7.33
C LYS A 54 -12.32 -16.98 7.64
N LEU A 55 -12.60 -17.24 8.92
CA LEU A 55 -13.93 -17.69 9.36
C LEU A 55 -15.00 -16.65 9.04
N ASP A 56 -14.82 -15.41 9.50
CA ASP A 56 -15.81 -14.35 9.30
C ASP A 56 -15.97 -13.99 7.82
N TRP A 57 -14.87 -14.01 7.06
CA TRP A 57 -14.87 -13.71 5.62
C TRP A 57 -15.57 -14.79 4.82
N ILE A 58 -15.21 -16.08 5.02
CA ILE A 58 -15.84 -17.18 4.31
C ILE A 58 -17.31 -17.30 4.70
N ARG A 59 -17.64 -17.07 5.97
CA ARG A 59 -19.02 -17.06 6.46
C ARG A 59 -19.85 -15.97 5.77
N THR A 60 -19.29 -14.78 5.58
CA THR A 60 -20.02 -13.63 5.01
C THR A 60 -20.11 -13.69 3.51
N GLN A 61 -19.06 -14.12 2.82
CA GLN A 61 -18.94 -14.00 1.36
C GLN A 61 -19.23 -15.31 0.61
N TYR A 62 -18.86 -16.45 1.18
CA TYR A 62 -18.85 -17.71 0.44
C TYR A 62 -19.72 -18.82 1.08
N ALA A 63 -20.12 -18.71 2.35
CA ALA A 63 -20.83 -19.78 3.04
C ALA A 63 -22.11 -20.21 2.33
N SER A 64 -22.97 -19.25 1.98
CA SER A 64 -24.22 -19.54 1.27
C SER A 64 -23.96 -20.20 -0.09
N ARG A 65 -22.93 -19.75 -0.81
CA ARG A 65 -22.60 -20.28 -2.13
C ARG A 65 -22.03 -21.69 -2.03
N ILE A 66 -21.09 -21.93 -1.09
CA ILE A 66 -20.52 -23.25 -0.82
C ILE A 66 -21.63 -24.22 -0.41
N GLN A 67 -22.52 -23.82 0.49
CA GLN A 67 -23.62 -24.64 0.96
C GLN A 67 -24.59 -25.01 -0.16
N SER A 68 -25.01 -24.05 -0.98
CA SER A 68 -25.90 -24.28 -2.13
C SER A 68 -25.30 -25.26 -3.13
N LEU A 69 -24.00 -25.08 -3.43
CA LEU A 69 -23.29 -25.91 -4.38
C LEU A 69 -23.06 -27.34 -3.88
N LEU A 70 -22.73 -27.50 -2.59
CA LEU A 70 -22.62 -28.82 -1.97
C LEU A 70 -23.96 -29.53 -1.89
N THR A 71 -25.06 -28.80 -1.66
CA THR A 71 -26.44 -29.36 -1.65
C THR A 71 -26.82 -29.82 -3.05
N GLU A 72 -26.46 -29.05 -4.10
CA GLU A 72 -26.72 -29.45 -5.50
C GLU A 72 -25.96 -30.70 -5.92
N ILE A 73 -24.69 -30.82 -5.51
CA ILE A 73 -23.85 -31.99 -5.80
C ILE A 73 -24.28 -33.22 -4.98
N ALA A 74 -24.66 -33.01 -3.73
CA ALA A 74 -25.08 -34.11 -2.86
C ALA A 74 -26.48 -34.66 -3.16
N GLY A 75 -27.35 -33.86 -3.80
CA GLY A 75 -28.75 -34.21 -4.08
C GLY A 75 -29.66 -34.27 -2.83
N HIS A 76 -29.17 -33.80 -1.67
CA HIS A 76 -29.90 -33.70 -0.42
C HIS A 76 -29.39 -32.50 0.41
N PRO A 77 -30.14 -32.01 1.41
CA PRO A 77 -29.78 -30.85 2.18
C PRO A 77 -28.39 -31.04 2.85
N VAL A 78 -27.51 -30.04 2.66
CA VAL A 78 -26.18 -29.97 3.28
C VAL A 78 -26.13 -28.76 4.20
N ARG A 79 -25.72 -28.96 5.44
CA ARG A 79 -25.45 -27.89 6.40
C ARG A 79 -23.96 -27.65 6.53
N LEU A 80 -23.55 -26.42 6.26
CA LEU A 80 -22.14 -25.98 6.35
C LEU A 80 -21.88 -25.37 7.72
N GLU A 81 -21.00 -25.97 8.50
CA GLU A 81 -20.50 -25.44 9.76
C GLU A 81 -19.05 -25.01 9.58
N ILE A 82 -18.73 -23.73 9.91
CA ILE A 82 -17.38 -23.17 9.75
C ILE A 82 -16.83 -22.88 11.14
N GLY A 83 -15.76 -23.58 11.52
CA GLY A 83 -15.10 -23.47 12.81
C GLY A 83 -13.62 -23.11 12.73
N LEU A 84 -13.02 -22.73 13.85
CA LEU A 84 -11.58 -22.47 13.96
C LEU A 84 -10.81 -23.78 14.17
N ASN A 85 -9.61 -23.86 13.55
CA ASN A 85 -8.68 -24.95 13.82
C ASN A 85 -7.95 -24.69 15.14
N THR A 86 -8.37 -25.39 16.22
CA THR A 86 -7.81 -25.21 17.57
C THR A 86 -6.49 -25.98 17.80
N ARG A 87 -5.81 -26.47 16.74
CA ARG A 87 -4.64 -27.36 16.85
C ARG A 87 -3.27 -26.70 16.58
N ASP A 88 -3.03 -25.45 16.94
CA ASP A 88 -1.68 -24.88 16.87
C ASP A 88 -1.22 -24.21 18.17
N ALA A 89 -1.39 -24.92 19.29
CA ALA A 89 -0.78 -24.55 20.56
C ALA A 89 -0.11 -25.72 21.28
N THR A 90 0.46 -26.70 20.57
CA THR A 90 1.43 -27.66 21.19
C THR A 90 1.95 -28.66 20.12
N SER A 91 3.10 -28.36 19.52
CA SER A 91 4.06 -29.41 19.15
C SER A 91 5.41 -28.76 18.78
N ALA A 92 6.21 -28.49 19.82
CA ALA A 92 7.67 -28.48 19.65
C ALA A 92 8.13 -29.95 19.44
N PRO A 93 9.08 -30.24 18.55
CA PRO A 93 9.53 -31.60 18.32
C PRO A 93 10.36 -32.06 19.52
N ARG A 94 9.84 -33.11 20.22
CA ARG A 94 10.53 -33.87 21.24
C ARG A 94 11.67 -34.63 20.54
N ARG A 95 12.90 -34.20 20.82
CA ARG A 95 14.12 -34.94 20.51
C ARG A 95 14.15 -36.18 21.39
N THR A 96 14.05 -37.35 20.80
CA THR A 96 14.31 -38.67 21.42
C THR A 96 15.78 -38.74 21.80
N GLN A 97 16.03 -38.85 23.09
CA GLN A 97 17.30 -39.30 23.65
C GLN A 97 17.31 -40.82 23.56
N ALA A 98 18.28 -41.39 22.89
CA ALA A 98 18.76 -42.76 23.10
C ALA A 98 20.04 -42.66 23.93
N ALA A 99 20.03 -43.36 25.02
CA ALA A 99 21.15 -43.54 25.92
C ALA A 99 22.22 -44.43 25.27
N ASP A 100 23.49 -44.11 25.46
CA ASP A 100 24.43 -45.14 25.96
C ASP A 100 25.69 -44.53 26.60
N GLN A 101 26.14 -45.33 27.53
CA GLN A 101 27.06 -45.13 28.63
C GLN A 101 28.52 -44.95 28.26
N ALA A 102 29.20 -44.35 29.16
CA ALA A 102 30.42 -44.79 29.85
C ALA A 102 31.68 -43.93 29.68
N SER A 103 32.12 -43.56 30.82
CA SER A 103 33.41 -43.59 31.49
C SER A 103 34.37 -42.42 31.40
N SER A 104 34.51 -41.81 32.54
CA SER A 104 35.69 -41.61 33.44
C SER A 104 36.84 -40.72 32.94
N GLY A 105 37.21 -39.82 33.82
CA GLY A 105 38.59 -39.37 33.96
C GLY A 105 38.80 -37.88 34.25
N ALA A 106 38.64 -37.51 35.47
CA ALA A 106 39.58 -36.87 36.40
C ALA A 106 40.24 -35.53 35.93
N MET A 107 39.91 -34.46 36.68
CA MET A 107 40.80 -33.69 37.59
C MET A 107 41.95 -32.93 36.88
N VAL A 108 42.21 -31.65 37.12
CA VAL A 108 42.60 -30.89 38.31
C VAL A 108 42.95 -29.45 37.90
N THR A 109 42.41 -28.51 38.62
CA THR A 109 42.91 -27.28 39.22
C THR A 109 43.80 -26.26 38.47
N GLU A 110 43.37 -25.05 38.66
CA GLU A 110 44.00 -23.88 39.37
C GLU A 110 44.83 -22.98 38.46
N ASN A 111 44.70 -21.71 38.41
CA ASN A 111 44.78 -20.57 39.28
C ASN A 111 44.91 -19.27 38.47
N LEU A 112 44.20 -18.26 38.84
CA LEU A 112 44.51 -16.84 38.71
C LEU A 112 45.62 -16.49 39.76
N PRO A 113 46.29 -15.33 39.80
CA PRO A 113 45.93 -13.98 39.33
C PRO A 113 47.12 -13.08 38.94
N GLY A 114 46.82 -11.82 38.57
CA GLY A 114 47.67 -10.72 39.06
C GLY A 114 48.11 -9.64 38.06
N THR A 115 47.45 -8.51 38.16
CA THR A 115 47.96 -7.13 38.33
C THR A 115 48.79 -6.44 37.25
N THR A 116 48.25 -5.31 36.84
CA THR A 116 48.84 -4.03 36.36
C THR A 116 50.06 -3.54 37.17
N PRO A 117 50.79 -2.45 36.83
CA PRO A 117 50.58 -1.37 35.85
C PRO A 117 51.89 -0.71 35.29
N CYS A 118 51.69 0.30 34.43
CA CYS A 118 52.38 1.60 34.35
C CYS A 118 53.63 1.82 33.47
N THR A 119 53.49 2.94 32.76
CA THR A 119 54.43 4.05 32.48
C THR A 119 55.49 3.91 31.39
N GLY A 120 55.31 4.72 30.34
CA GLY A 120 56.08 5.93 30.19
C GLY A 120 57.08 5.95 29.04
N ALA A 121 57.02 7.01 28.27
CA ALA A 121 58.09 7.76 27.62
C ALA A 121 58.43 7.51 26.15
N SER A 122 58.00 8.50 25.37
CA SER A 122 58.80 9.32 24.39
C SER A 122 59.95 8.68 23.58
N GLY A 123 59.87 8.87 22.26
CA GLY A 123 61.05 8.77 21.37
C GLY A 123 60.68 8.75 19.90
N THR A 124 60.74 9.89 19.22
CA THR A 124 60.89 10.08 17.78
C THR A 124 62.33 9.96 17.36
N PRO A 125 62.70 10.01 16.03
CA PRO A 125 62.25 9.32 14.83
C PRO A 125 63.41 8.67 14.07
N SER A 126 63.21 7.81 13.12
CA SER A 126 64.10 7.70 11.95
C SER A 126 63.61 6.77 10.85
N ASP A 127 63.69 7.35 9.68
CA ASP A 127 64.05 6.77 8.39
C ASP A 127 63.19 5.72 7.68
N MET A 128 62.71 6.22 6.55
CA MET A 128 62.12 5.53 5.38
C MET A 128 63.13 4.54 4.72
N PRO A 129 62.60 3.60 3.89
CA PRO A 129 62.84 3.78 2.47
C PRO A 129 61.55 3.79 1.59
N ARG A 130 61.56 4.71 0.66
CA ARG A 130 60.60 4.86 -0.46
C ARG A 130 60.59 3.58 -1.30
N ARG A 131 59.37 3.05 -1.55
CA ARG A 131 59.11 2.12 -2.64
C ARG A 131 58.55 2.89 -3.87
N PRO A 132 58.86 2.48 -5.10
CA PRO A 132 58.55 3.24 -6.29
C PRO A 132 57.06 3.19 -6.68
N ALA A 133 56.62 4.30 -7.22
CA ALA A 133 55.29 4.51 -7.77
C ALA A 133 54.98 3.44 -8.85
N GLY A 134 54.08 2.51 -8.50
CA GLY A 134 53.40 1.69 -9.50
C GLY A 134 52.31 2.52 -10.13
N LEU A 135 52.30 2.56 -11.47
CA LEU A 135 51.25 3.12 -12.26
C LEU A 135 49.90 2.54 -11.81
N GLY A 136 49.08 3.36 -11.13
CA GLY A 136 47.70 3.04 -10.84
C GLY A 136 46.91 3.04 -12.14
N THR A 137 46.43 1.88 -12.52
CA THR A 137 45.32 1.76 -13.45
C THR A 137 44.17 2.60 -12.92
N PRO A 138 43.53 3.46 -13.72
CA PRO A 138 42.37 4.20 -13.25
C PRO A 138 41.28 3.20 -12.87
N SER A 139 41.00 3.14 -11.56
CA SER A 139 39.80 2.47 -11.05
C SER A 139 38.60 3.08 -11.78
N PRO A 140 37.68 2.27 -12.32
CA PRO A 140 36.52 2.80 -13.00
C PRO A 140 35.76 3.65 -11.98
N ALA A 141 35.55 4.93 -12.31
CA ALA A 141 34.77 5.86 -11.53
C ALA A 141 33.47 5.17 -11.11
N SER A 142 33.29 4.98 -9.83
CA SER A 142 32.06 4.45 -9.27
C SER A 142 30.91 5.40 -9.64
N THR A 143 30.21 5.06 -10.70
CA THR A 143 28.95 5.71 -11.06
C THR A 143 27.99 5.44 -9.91
N THR A 144 27.83 6.42 -9.03
CA THR A 144 26.85 6.37 -7.94
C THR A 144 25.46 6.38 -8.57
N HIS A 145 24.87 5.21 -8.73
CA HIS A 145 23.56 5.00 -9.38
C HIS A 145 22.40 5.64 -8.61
N LYS A 146 22.61 6.11 -7.38
CA LYS A 146 21.60 6.70 -6.47
C LYS A 146 20.39 5.78 -6.24
N LEU A 147 20.51 4.50 -6.52
CA LEU A 147 19.45 3.53 -6.29
C LEU A 147 19.40 3.09 -4.84
N ASN A 148 18.19 2.91 -4.33
CA ASN A 148 17.98 2.26 -3.05
C ASN A 148 17.92 0.74 -3.25
N THR A 149 18.95 0.02 -2.81
CA THR A 149 19.11 -1.42 -2.97
C THR A 149 18.06 -2.26 -2.22
N ALA A 150 17.37 -1.68 -1.22
CA ALA A 150 16.29 -2.35 -0.50
C ALA A 150 14.98 -2.41 -1.32
N LEU A 151 14.84 -1.61 -2.38
CA LEU A 151 13.65 -1.57 -3.22
C LEU A 151 13.81 -2.51 -4.41
N THR A 152 13.38 -3.75 -4.23
CA THR A 152 13.48 -4.82 -5.24
C THR A 152 12.10 -5.34 -5.63
N PHE A 153 12.02 -6.12 -6.71
CA PHE A 153 10.78 -6.79 -7.10
C PHE A 153 10.30 -7.81 -6.07
N ASP A 154 11.21 -8.41 -5.28
CA ASP A 154 10.86 -9.37 -4.22
C ASP A 154 10.23 -8.69 -3.00
N ASN A 155 10.59 -7.43 -2.76
CA ASN A 155 10.06 -6.62 -1.68
C ASN A 155 8.77 -5.87 -2.08
N LEU A 156 8.44 -5.84 -3.38
CA LEU A 156 7.19 -5.31 -3.91
C LEU A 156 6.10 -6.37 -3.85
N VAL A 157 5.07 -6.15 -3.05
CA VAL A 157 3.91 -7.05 -2.99
C VAL A 157 3.12 -6.95 -4.30
N PRO A 158 2.99 -8.06 -5.07
CA PRO A 158 2.19 -8.06 -6.28
C PRO A 158 0.70 -8.10 -5.93
N GLY A 159 -0.11 -7.44 -6.74
CA GLY A 159 -1.56 -7.47 -6.62
C GLY A 159 -2.21 -6.84 -7.84
N ARG A 160 -3.54 -6.95 -7.95
CA ARG A 160 -4.30 -6.43 -9.09
C ARG A 160 -3.97 -4.95 -9.36
N ALA A 161 -3.81 -4.17 -8.31
CA ALA A 161 -3.56 -2.74 -8.38
C ALA A 161 -2.23 -2.35 -9.07
N ASN A 162 -1.23 -3.23 -9.08
CA ASN A 162 0.10 -2.95 -9.65
C ASN A 162 0.60 -4.01 -10.64
N GLN A 163 -0.20 -5.02 -10.95
CA GLN A 163 0.24 -6.16 -11.76
C GLN A 163 0.72 -5.75 -13.15
N MET A 164 -0.03 -4.89 -13.84
CA MET A 164 0.33 -4.43 -15.18
C MET A 164 1.65 -3.64 -15.15
N ALA A 165 1.78 -2.69 -14.22
CA ALA A 165 2.98 -1.89 -14.07
C ALA A 165 4.20 -2.76 -13.69
N ARG A 166 4.00 -3.75 -12.79
CA ARG A 166 5.06 -4.71 -12.42
C ARG A 166 5.49 -5.56 -13.59
N THR A 167 4.55 -6.07 -14.39
CA THR A 167 4.86 -6.90 -15.57
C THR A 167 5.63 -6.08 -16.61
N ALA A 168 5.17 -4.87 -16.94
CA ALA A 168 5.89 -3.97 -17.85
C ALA A 168 7.31 -3.66 -17.36
N ALA A 169 7.46 -3.37 -16.08
CA ALA A 169 8.74 -3.09 -15.45
C ALA A 169 9.71 -4.30 -15.50
N LEU A 170 9.22 -5.52 -15.31
CA LEU A 170 10.03 -6.74 -15.44
C LEU A 170 10.52 -6.96 -16.87
N HIS A 171 9.65 -6.71 -17.87
CA HIS A 171 10.06 -6.79 -19.28
C HIS A 171 11.17 -5.78 -19.61
N VAL A 172 11.05 -4.57 -19.10
CA VAL A 172 12.08 -3.53 -19.28
C VAL A 172 13.39 -3.92 -18.60
N ALA A 173 13.35 -4.47 -17.39
CA ALA A 173 14.55 -4.92 -16.68
C ALA A 173 15.29 -6.02 -17.45
N GLY A 174 14.56 -6.96 -18.04
CA GLY A 174 15.15 -8.08 -18.81
C GLY A 174 15.70 -7.67 -20.19
N ALA A 175 15.05 -6.71 -20.87
CA ALA A 175 15.41 -6.29 -22.22
C ALA A 175 15.22 -4.78 -22.43
N PRO A 176 16.08 -3.94 -21.84
CA PRO A 176 15.95 -2.49 -21.97
C PRO A 176 16.15 -2.05 -23.43
N GLY A 177 15.38 -1.04 -23.85
CA GLY A 177 15.44 -0.43 -25.18
C GLY A 177 14.73 -1.20 -26.30
N VAL A 178 14.19 -2.39 -26.03
CA VAL A 178 13.54 -3.24 -27.03
C VAL A 178 12.03 -3.02 -27.09
N MET A 179 11.36 -2.99 -25.94
CA MET A 179 9.89 -2.84 -25.83
C MET A 179 9.53 -1.77 -24.82
N TYR A 180 8.37 -1.14 -25.02
CA TYR A 180 7.78 -0.20 -24.06
C TYR A 180 8.69 1.00 -23.71
N ASN A 181 9.31 1.61 -24.71
CA ASN A 181 10.20 2.75 -24.51
C ASN A 181 9.59 4.04 -25.09
N PRO A 182 9.27 5.04 -24.26
CA PRO A 182 9.40 5.07 -22.80
C PRO A 182 8.36 4.21 -22.08
N LEU A 183 8.65 3.84 -20.80
CA LEU A 183 7.65 3.31 -19.88
C LEU A 183 7.22 4.44 -18.95
N PHE A 184 5.94 4.80 -19.01
CA PHE A 184 5.35 5.83 -18.16
C PHE A 184 4.44 5.19 -17.11
N ILE A 185 4.78 5.38 -15.82
CA ILE A 185 4.05 4.80 -14.70
C ILE A 185 3.35 5.92 -13.95
N TYR A 186 2.02 5.90 -13.89
CA TYR A 186 1.27 6.92 -13.19
C TYR A 186 0.35 6.35 -12.11
N GLY A 187 -0.07 7.23 -11.20
CA GLY A 187 -0.98 6.87 -10.11
C GLY A 187 -0.80 7.77 -8.91
N GLY A 188 -1.73 7.71 -7.97
CA GLY A 188 -1.76 8.56 -6.79
C GLY A 188 -0.46 8.56 -5.97
N VAL A 189 -0.34 9.51 -5.05
CA VAL A 189 0.82 9.62 -4.16
C VAL A 189 0.92 8.40 -3.25
N GLY A 190 2.16 7.89 -3.08
CA GLY A 190 2.44 6.81 -2.13
C GLY A 190 1.93 5.42 -2.54
N LEU A 191 1.69 5.16 -3.83
CA LEU A 191 1.24 3.86 -4.33
C LEU A 191 2.38 2.89 -4.72
N GLY A 192 3.64 3.31 -4.60
CA GLY A 192 4.80 2.45 -4.87
C GLY A 192 5.47 2.67 -6.23
N LYS A 193 5.18 3.76 -6.95
CA LYS A 193 5.84 4.14 -8.22
C LYS A 193 7.36 4.15 -8.06
N THR A 194 7.86 4.91 -7.11
CA THR A 194 9.30 5.01 -6.78
C THR A 194 9.90 3.63 -6.48
N HIS A 195 9.19 2.77 -5.74
CA HIS A 195 9.65 1.41 -5.46
C HIS A 195 9.87 0.62 -6.75
N LEU A 196 8.90 0.67 -7.65
CA LEU A 196 8.96 -0.06 -8.91
C LEU A 196 10.11 0.41 -9.80
N VAL A 197 10.34 1.72 -9.88
CA VAL A 197 11.45 2.31 -10.64
C VAL A 197 12.81 1.86 -10.09
N HIS A 198 12.99 1.90 -8.76
CA HIS A 198 14.21 1.38 -8.15
C HIS A 198 14.40 -0.12 -8.37
N ALA A 199 13.31 -0.90 -8.32
CA ALA A 199 13.35 -2.34 -8.54
C ALA A 199 13.87 -2.68 -9.95
N VAL A 200 13.45 -1.92 -10.98
CA VAL A 200 13.98 -2.08 -12.33
C VAL A 200 15.47 -1.79 -12.40
N GLY A 201 15.91 -0.66 -11.83
CA GLY A 201 17.32 -0.29 -11.81
C GLY A 201 18.20 -1.34 -11.10
N ASN A 202 17.73 -1.83 -9.95
CA ASN A 202 18.44 -2.87 -9.19
C ASN A 202 18.50 -4.19 -9.94
N ALA A 203 17.40 -4.63 -10.57
CA ALA A 203 17.37 -5.84 -11.36
C ALA A 203 18.31 -5.75 -12.57
N LEU A 204 18.28 -4.64 -13.31
CA LEU A 204 19.19 -4.44 -14.45
C LEU A 204 20.66 -4.46 -14.03
N LEU A 205 21.02 -3.82 -12.93
CA LEU A 205 22.41 -3.82 -12.43
C LEU A 205 22.84 -5.18 -11.89
N HIS A 206 21.91 -5.98 -11.37
CA HIS A 206 22.18 -7.35 -10.98
C HIS A 206 22.56 -8.20 -12.18
N ASP A 207 21.78 -8.09 -13.27
CA ASP A 207 21.98 -8.88 -14.50
C ASP A 207 23.13 -8.32 -15.38
N ARG A 208 23.31 -7.00 -15.38
CA ARG A 208 24.32 -6.27 -16.15
C ARG A 208 25.04 -5.24 -15.29
N PRO A 209 26.06 -5.64 -14.51
CA PRO A 209 26.77 -4.72 -13.59
C PRO A 209 27.46 -3.54 -14.29
N SER A 210 27.77 -3.66 -15.60
CA SER A 210 28.37 -2.60 -16.40
C SER A 210 27.37 -1.59 -16.98
N ALA A 211 26.06 -1.80 -16.81
CA ALA A 211 25.03 -0.92 -17.33
C ALA A 211 25.09 0.46 -16.63
N ARG A 212 24.95 1.50 -17.43
CA ARG A 212 24.93 2.89 -16.94
C ARG A 212 23.50 3.28 -16.61
N VAL A 213 23.11 3.07 -15.35
CA VAL A 213 21.79 3.39 -14.83
C VAL A 213 21.86 4.70 -14.04
N LEU A 214 20.94 5.60 -14.28
CA LEU A 214 20.78 6.83 -13.50
C LEU A 214 19.34 6.96 -12.99
N TYR A 215 19.19 7.04 -11.67
CA TYR A 215 17.94 7.43 -11.01
C TYR A 215 18.04 8.86 -10.50
N LEU A 216 16.99 9.65 -10.74
CA LEU A 216 16.84 10.99 -10.19
C LEU A 216 15.38 11.42 -10.12
N HIS A 217 15.07 12.29 -9.17
CA HIS A 217 13.82 13.05 -9.16
C HIS A 217 13.87 14.17 -10.22
N ALA A 218 12.71 14.52 -10.78
CA ALA A 218 12.62 15.63 -11.71
C ALA A 218 13.23 16.94 -11.16
N GLU A 219 13.06 17.24 -9.88
CA GLU A 219 13.70 18.40 -9.22
C GLU A 219 15.24 18.37 -9.27
N GLN A 220 15.82 17.17 -9.19
CA GLN A 220 17.28 17.03 -9.31
C GLN A 220 17.74 17.33 -10.74
N PHE A 221 16.98 16.92 -11.75
CA PHE A 221 17.24 17.26 -13.13
C PHE A 221 17.17 18.79 -13.33
N ILE A 222 16.14 19.45 -12.80
CA ILE A 222 16.00 20.91 -12.82
C ILE A 222 17.24 21.56 -12.19
N SER A 223 17.66 21.09 -11.02
CA SER A 223 18.85 21.62 -10.34
C SER A 223 20.12 21.42 -11.16
N ASP A 224 20.28 20.25 -11.80
CA ASP A 224 21.44 19.95 -12.66
C ASP A 224 21.44 20.90 -13.89
N VAL A 225 20.31 21.12 -14.55
CA VAL A 225 20.18 22.07 -15.67
C VAL A 225 20.55 23.47 -15.24
N VAL A 226 19.99 23.97 -14.14
CA VAL A 226 20.27 25.33 -13.63
C VAL A 226 21.76 25.52 -13.30
N LYS A 227 22.38 24.53 -12.62
CA LYS A 227 23.83 24.60 -12.28
C LYS A 227 24.72 24.61 -13.51
N ASN A 228 24.43 23.76 -14.50
CA ASN A 228 25.21 23.72 -15.74
C ASN A 228 25.00 24.95 -16.57
N TYR A 229 23.80 25.58 -16.55
CA TYR A 229 23.57 26.89 -17.17
C TYR A 229 24.45 27.97 -16.56
N GLN A 230 24.48 28.05 -15.23
CA GLN A 230 25.29 29.03 -14.51
C GLN A 230 26.80 28.87 -14.78
N ARG A 231 27.25 27.59 -14.91
CA ARG A 231 28.64 27.23 -15.14
C ARG A 231 29.05 27.23 -16.64
N LYS A 232 28.08 27.33 -17.56
CA LYS A 232 28.27 27.17 -19.01
C LYS A 232 28.84 25.79 -19.40
N THR A 233 28.50 24.72 -18.65
CA THR A 233 29.01 23.35 -18.84
C THR A 233 27.97 22.45 -19.45
N PHE A 234 27.23 22.86 -20.46
CA PHE A 234 26.17 22.07 -21.10
C PHE A 234 26.68 20.81 -21.75
N ASP A 235 27.89 20.78 -22.27
CA ASP A 235 28.45 19.58 -22.90
C ASP A 235 28.69 18.48 -21.89
N GLU A 236 29.04 18.80 -20.64
CA GLU A 236 29.16 17.85 -19.56
C GLU A 236 27.78 17.25 -19.19
N LEU A 237 26.73 18.09 -19.14
CA LEU A 237 25.37 17.67 -18.89
C LEU A 237 24.90 16.68 -19.99
N LYS A 238 25.09 17.06 -21.26
CA LYS A 238 24.76 16.22 -22.42
C LYS A 238 25.54 14.89 -22.37
N ALA A 239 26.86 14.95 -22.19
CA ALA A 239 27.70 13.74 -22.10
C ALA A 239 27.22 12.80 -21.00
N LYS A 240 26.87 13.32 -19.83
CA LYS A 240 26.32 12.56 -18.71
C LYS A 240 25.06 11.81 -19.11
N TYR A 241 24.05 12.48 -19.66
CA TYR A 241 22.77 11.83 -19.99
C TYR A 241 22.88 10.95 -21.24
N HIS A 242 23.58 11.38 -22.26
CA HIS A 242 23.76 10.60 -23.50
C HIS A 242 24.55 9.31 -23.28
N SER A 243 25.29 9.18 -22.18
CA SER A 243 26.05 7.96 -21.89
C SER A 243 25.20 6.82 -21.35
N LEU A 244 23.98 7.08 -20.84
CA LEU A 244 23.15 6.14 -20.10
C LEU A 244 22.60 5.02 -20.97
N ASP A 245 22.38 3.86 -20.35
CA ASP A 245 21.64 2.71 -20.89
C ASP A 245 20.21 2.66 -20.36
N LEU A 246 20.00 3.19 -19.12
CA LEU A 246 18.69 3.30 -18.49
C LEU A 246 18.59 4.63 -17.72
N LEU A 247 17.59 5.42 -18.03
CA LEU A 247 17.22 6.65 -17.31
C LEU A 247 15.93 6.41 -16.53
N LEU A 248 15.97 6.66 -15.22
CA LEU A 248 14.86 6.54 -14.30
C LEU A 248 14.55 7.92 -13.72
N ILE A 249 13.42 8.50 -14.10
CA ILE A 249 12.99 9.82 -13.60
C ILE A 249 11.70 9.70 -12.82
N ASP A 250 11.75 10.13 -11.57
CA ASP A 250 10.62 10.12 -10.66
C ASP A 250 9.94 11.48 -10.60
N ASP A 251 8.60 11.47 -10.61
CA ASP A 251 7.73 12.64 -10.41
C ASP A 251 7.92 13.74 -11.47
N VAL A 252 7.75 13.40 -12.76
CA VAL A 252 7.92 14.35 -13.89
C VAL A 252 6.94 15.53 -13.90
N GLN A 253 5.85 15.46 -13.11
CA GLN A 253 4.93 16.60 -12.95
C GLN A 253 5.63 17.86 -12.40
N PHE A 254 6.79 17.73 -11.74
CA PHE A 254 7.57 18.89 -11.27
C PHE A 254 8.26 19.68 -12.39
N PHE A 255 8.23 19.20 -13.64
CA PHE A 255 8.66 19.98 -14.79
C PHE A 255 7.67 21.09 -15.16
N ALA A 256 6.45 21.07 -14.63
CA ALA A 256 5.42 22.07 -14.89
C ALA A 256 5.94 23.50 -14.70
N GLY A 257 5.70 24.36 -15.70
CA GLY A 257 6.12 25.78 -15.69
C GLY A 257 7.64 26.01 -15.76
N LYS A 258 8.45 24.99 -16.13
CA LYS A 258 9.92 25.09 -16.23
C LYS A 258 10.38 24.96 -17.69
N GLU A 259 9.99 25.87 -18.56
CA GLU A 259 10.18 25.82 -20.02
C GLU A 259 11.60 25.42 -20.45
N ARG A 260 12.63 26.08 -19.95
CA ARG A 260 14.02 25.74 -20.27
C ARG A 260 14.43 24.34 -19.86
N THR A 261 13.94 23.88 -18.71
CA THR A 261 14.22 22.52 -18.24
C THR A 261 13.51 21.51 -19.11
N GLN A 262 12.29 21.80 -19.53
CA GLN A 262 11.52 20.95 -20.43
C GLN A 262 12.23 20.84 -21.80
N GLU A 263 12.78 21.91 -22.33
CA GLU A 263 13.56 21.90 -23.57
C GLU A 263 14.82 21.04 -23.45
N GLU A 264 15.61 21.23 -22.39
CA GLU A 264 16.81 20.40 -22.16
C GLU A 264 16.46 18.94 -21.90
N PHE A 265 15.34 18.69 -21.21
CA PHE A 265 14.86 17.33 -21.01
C PHE A 265 14.42 16.70 -22.34
N PHE A 266 13.72 17.43 -23.20
CA PHE A 266 13.33 16.97 -24.52
C PHE A 266 14.55 16.56 -25.36
N ASN A 267 15.60 17.38 -25.38
CA ASN A 267 16.83 17.07 -26.09
C ASN A 267 17.53 15.80 -25.56
N ALA A 268 17.62 15.67 -24.24
CA ALA A 268 18.19 14.48 -23.59
C ALA A 268 17.35 13.21 -23.88
N PHE A 269 16.03 13.36 -23.85
CA PHE A 269 15.07 12.29 -24.12
C PHE A 269 15.20 11.75 -25.56
N GLU A 270 15.23 12.64 -26.57
CA GLU A 270 15.40 12.25 -27.97
C GLU A 270 16.74 11.57 -28.21
N ALA A 271 17.83 12.06 -27.62
CA ALA A 271 19.14 11.45 -27.74
C ALA A 271 19.21 10.04 -27.13
N LEU A 272 18.52 9.82 -25.98
CA LEU A 272 18.42 8.50 -25.36
C LEU A 272 17.60 7.53 -26.21
N LEU A 273 16.48 7.98 -26.79
CA LEU A 273 15.69 7.15 -27.70
C LEU A 273 16.46 6.78 -28.96
N ALA A 274 17.19 7.73 -29.57
CA ALA A 274 18.03 7.48 -30.74
C ALA A 274 19.11 6.44 -30.47
N LYS A 275 19.66 6.41 -29.25
CA LYS A 275 20.64 5.42 -28.79
C LYS A 275 19.99 4.08 -28.42
N ARG A 276 18.66 3.99 -28.35
CA ARG A 276 17.90 2.87 -27.79
C ARG A 276 18.14 2.64 -26.29
N ALA A 277 18.57 3.68 -25.57
CA ALA A 277 18.56 3.65 -24.11
C ALA A 277 17.11 3.65 -23.61
N HIS A 278 16.85 2.96 -22.51
CA HIS A 278 15.50 2.88 -21.98
C HIS A 278 15.20 4.06 -21.04
N ILE A 279 13.98 4.54 -21.07
CA ILE A 279 13.52 5.65 -20.23
C ILE A 279 12.28 5.17 -19.44
N ILE A 280 12.35 5.27 -18.12
CA ILE A 280 11.19 5.06 -17.25
C ILE A 280 10.88 6.36 -16.52
N MET A 281 9.63 6.74 -16.54
CA MET A 281 9.14 7.97 -15.90
C MET A 281 7.98 7.66 -14.97
N THR A 282 7.87 8.43 -13.88
CA THR A 282 6.69 8.37 -13.02
C THR A 282 5.99 9.72 -12.92
N SER A 283 4.70 9.67 -12.67
CA SER A 283 3.87 10.86 -12.39
C SER A 283 2.72 10.51 -11.46
N ASP A 284 2.12 11.51 -10.85
CA ASP A 284 0.84 11.36 -10.14
C ASP A 284 -0.36 11.37 -11.10
N THR A 285 -0.16 11.85 -12.33
CA THR A 285 -1.20 12.10 -13.33
C THR A 285 -0.85 11.44 -14.66
N TYR A 286 -1.85 11.07 -15.45
CA TYR A 286 -1.72 10.58 -16.81
C TYR A 286 -1.04 11.64 -17.71
N PRO A 287 -0.21 11.30 -18.73
CA PRO A 287 0.55 12.27 -19.54
C PRO A 287 -0.26 13.45 -20.07
N LYS A 288 -1.42 13.19 -20.66
CA LYS A 288 -2.30 14.25 -21.20
C LYS A 288 -2.99 15.12 -20.14
N GLY A 289 -2.92 14.72 -18.87
CA GLY A 289 -3.43 15.51 -17.74
C GLY A 289 -2.37 16.41 -17.09
N LEU A 290 -1.13 16.38 -17.57
CA LEU A 290 -0.05 17.20 -17.03
C LEU A 290 -0.24 18.65 -17.50
N ALA A 291 -0.57 19.55 -16.56
CA ALA A 291 -0.69 20.97 -16.82
C ALA A 291 0.70 21.62 -16.91
N ASP A 292 0.84 22.68 -17.70
CA ASP A 292 2.04 23.50 -17.86
C ASP A 292 3.30 22.71 -18.31
N ILE A 293 3.11 21.60 -19.02
CA ILE A 293 4.16 20.84 -19.69
C ILE A 293 3.96 20.92 -21.21
N ASP A 294 5.05 21.13 -21.94
CA ASP A 294 5.07 21.24 -23.40
C ASP A 294 4.38 20.03 -24.06
N GLU A 295 3.50 20.29 -25.02
CA GLU A 295 2.73 19.27 -25.73
C GLU A 295 3.64 18.24 -26.43
N ARG A 296 4.80 18.67 -26.92
CA ARG A 296 5.82 17.78 -27.50
C ARG A 296 6.30 16.74 -26.49
N LEU A 297 6.55 17.16 -25.22
CA LEU A 297 6.96 16.25 -24.16
C LEU A 297 5.82 15.30 -23.76
N THR A 298 4.61 15.82 -23.57
CA THR A 298 3.46 14.96 -23.20
C THR A 298 3.13 13.95 -24.29
N SER A 299 3.27 14.31 -25.55
CA SER A 299 3.15 13.40 -26.69
C SER A 299 4.22 12.31 -26.66
N ARG A 300 5.47 12.66 -26.32
CA ARG A 300 6.56 11.68 -26.18
C ARG A 300 6.38 10.76 -24.98
N PHE A 301 5.86 11.27 -23.88
CA PHE A 301 5.54 10.44 -22.70
C PHE A 301 4.50 9.39 -23.02
N ASP A 302 3.52 9.72 -23.85
CA ASP A 302 2.44 8.81 -24.28
C ASP A 302 2.83 7.92 -25.48
N SER A 303 3.99 8.14 -26.11
CA SER A 303 4.42 7.39 -27.30
C SER A 303 4.83 5.94 -27.04
N GLY A 304 5.15 5.60 -25.80
CA GLY A 304 5.53 4.25 -25.38
C GLY A 304 4.38 3.52 -24.68
N LEU A 305 4.68 2.88 -23.57
CA LEU A 305 3.67 2.22 -22.75
C LEU A 305 3.35 3.05 -21.50
N THR A 306 2.09 3.45 -21.36
CA THR A 306 1.59 4.14 -20.17
C THR A 306 0.78 3.17 -19.31
N VAL A 307 1.17 3.01 -18.03
CA VAL A 307 0.54 2.07 -17.08
C VAL A 307 0.16 2.75 -15.77
N ALA A 308 -1.00 2.40 -15.26
CA ALA A 308 -1.49 2.89 -13.97
C ALA A 308 -1.04 2.01 -12.81
N ILE A 309 -0.85 2.63 -11.64
CA ILE A 309 -0.86 1.94 -10.35
C ILE A 309 -2.07 2.46 -9.57
N GLU A 310 -2.97 1.54 -9.25
CA GLU A 310 -4.21 1.84 -8.53
C GLU A 310 -4.01 1.74 -7.00
N PRO A 311 -4.91 2.33 -6.20
CA PRO A 311 -4.92 2.10 -4.76
C PRO A 311 -5.10 0.61 -4.44
N PRO A 312 -4.29 0.04 -3.52
CA PRO A 312 -4.36 -1.38 -3.20
C PRO A 312 -5.67 -1.73 -2.49
N GLU A 313 -6.24 -2.87 -2.85
CA GLU A 313 -7.38 -3.48 -2.18
C GLU A 313 -7.01 -3.90 -0.74
N LEU A 314 -8.01 -4.22 0.09
CA LEU A 314 -7.80 -4.51 1.51
C LEU A 314 -6.80 -5.66 1.73
N GLU A 315 -6.94 -6.72 0.95
CA GLU A 315 -6.09 -7.91 1.01
C GLU A 315 -4.63 -7.57 0.67
N MET A 316 -4.43 -6.79 -0.37
CA MET A 316 -3.10 -6.33 -0.75
C MET A 316 -2.49 -5.43 0.33
N ARG A 317 -3.28 -4.58 0.99
CA ARG A 317 -2.81 -3.75 2.12
C ARG A 317 -2.36 -4.61 3.29
N VAL A 318 -3.11 -5.67 3.63
CA VAL A 318 -2.74 -6.63 4.68
C VAL A 318 -1.42 -7.33 4.32
N ALA A 319 -1.29 -7.81 3.08
CA ALA A 319 -0.07 -8.45 2.61
C ALA A 319 1.14 -7.51 2.64
N ILE A 320 0.96 -6.23 2.29
CA ILE A 320 2.00 -5.19 2.38
C ILE A 320 2.47 -5.02 3.83
N LEU A 321 1.54 -4.90 4.79
CA LEU A 321 1.87 -4.75 6.21
C LEU A 321 2.67 -5.94 6.74
N ILE A 322 2.23 -7.17 6.45
CA ILE A 322 2.91 -8.40 6.88
C ILE A 322 4.31 -8.47 6.26
N LYS A 323 4.43 -8.23 4.94
CA LYS A 323 5.73 -8.24 4.25
C LYS A 323 6.68 -7.19 4.80
N LYS A 324 6.21 -5.98 5.06
CA LYS A 324 7.03 -4.88 5.62
C LYS A 324 7.45 -5.16 7.05
N ALA A 325 6.58 -5.73 7.88
CA ALA A 325 6.93 -6.15 9.23
C ALA A 325 8.01 -7.25 9.23
N GLN A 326 7.89 -8.23 8.32
CA GLN A 326 8.91 -9.28 8.13
C GLN A 326 10.28 -8.71 7.74
N LEU A 327 10.30 -7.70 6.85
CA LEU A 327 11.54 -7.02 6.47
C LEU A 327 12.18 -6.25 7.64
N GLU A 328 11.38 -5.83 8.64
CA GLU A 328 11.87 -5.24 9.89
C GLU A 328 12.19 -6.30 10.98
N GLY A 329 12.18 -7.58 10.63
CA GLY A 329 12.48 -8.70 11.56
C GLY A 329 11.39 -8.92 12.62
N THR A 330 10.19 -8.43 12.41
CA THR A 330 9.08 -8.51 13.36
C THR A 330 7.92 -9.31 12.79
N HIS A 331 7.38 -10.24 13.60
CA HIS A 331 6.17 -10.96 13.22
C HIS A 331 4.95 -10.08 13.46
N MET A 332 4.13 -9.87 12.42
CA MET A 332 2.87 -9.14 12.49
C MET A 332 1.70 -10.13 12.42
N PRO A 333 0.87 -10.24 13.47
CA PRO A 333 -0.34 -11.05 13.41
C PRO A 333 -1.30 -10.54 12.35
N GLU A 334 -1.94 -11.48 11.64
CA GLU A 334 -2.82 -11.14 10.48
C GLU A 334 -4.03 -10.30 10.89
N ASP A 335 -4.59 -10.53 12.07
CA ASP A 335 -5.71 -9.78 12.62
C ASP A 335 -5.34 -8.31 12.93
N VAL A 336 -4.11 -8.07 13.40
CA VAL A 336 -3.58 -6.71 13.61
C VAL A 336 -3.32 -6.03 12.28
N ALA A 337 -2.69 -6.72 11.31
CA ALA A 337 -2.48 -6.20 9.97
C ALA A 337 -3.81 -5.84 9.29
N PHE A 338 -4.83 -6.69 9.44
CA PHE A 338 -6.18 -6.41 8.95
C PHE A 338 -6.80 -5.19 9.63
N PHE A 339 -6.68 -5.09 10.98
CA PHE A 339 -7.17 -3.92 11.71
C PHE A 339 -6.53 -2.64 11.18
N ILE A 340 -5.22 -2.61 10.97
CA ILE A 340 -4.51 -1.44 10.43
C ILE A 340 -4.99 -1.15 8.99
N ALA A 341 -5.01 -2.16 8.12
CA ALA A 341 -5.41 -2.02 6.71
C ALA A 341 -6.85 -1.55 6.53
N LYS A 342 -7.76 -1.95 7.40
CA LYS A 342 -9.17 -1.52 7.39
C LYS A 342 -9.32 -0.04 7.73
N ASN A 343 -8.51 0.45 8.67
CA ASN A 343 -8.60 1.81 9.17
C ASN A 343 -7.71 2.80 8.40
N VAL A 344 -6.59 2.36 7.80
CA VAL A 344 -5.69 3.22 7.01
C VAL A 344 -5.91 2.93 5.53
N ARG A 345 -6.63 3.81 4.83
CA ARG A 345 -7.10 3.58 3.46
C ARG A 345 -6.44 4.48 2.41
N ALA A 346 -5.79 5.56 2.81
CA ALA A 346 -5.40 6.62 1.91
C ALA A 346 -4.32 6.18 0.89
N ASN A 347 -3.19 5.65 1.36
CA ASN A 347 -2.10 5.19 0.50
C ASN A 347 -1.13 4.26 1.25
N VAL A 348 -0.20 3.63 0.50
CA VAL A 348 0.78 2.69 1.08
C VAL A 348 1.78 3.41 2.00
N ARG A 349 2.12 4.68 1.73
CA ARG A 349 3.04 5.47 2.57
C ARG A 349 2.45 5.72 3.96
N GLU A 350 1.16 6.03 4.04
CA GLU A 350 0.45 6.15 5.33
C GLU A 350 0.33 4.80 6.04
N LEU A 351 0.09 3.74 5.27
CA LEU A 351 0.03 2.37 5.79
C LEU A 351 1.37 1.97 6.44
N GLU A 352 2.50 2.25 5.77
CA GLU A 352 3.84 2.03 6.32
C GLU A 352 4.12 2.94 7.55
N GLY A 353 3.61 4.17 7.53
CA GLY A 353 3.69 5.08 8.67
C GLY A 353 2.95 4.54 9.89
N ALA A 354 1.75 4.00 9.69
CA ALA A 354 0.96 3.36 10.74
C ALA A 354 1.66 2.10 11.27
N LEU A 355 2.20 1.26 10.39
CA LEU A 355 3.00 0.09 10.79
C LEU A 355 4.16 0.49 11.69
N ARG A 356 4.98 1.45 11.26
CA ARG A 356 6.14 1.93 12.05
C ARG A 356 5.75 2.45 13.43
N LYS A 357 4.61 3.15 13.55
CA LYS A 357 4.08 3.59 14.86
C LYS A 357 3.75 2.41 15.77
N VAL A 358 3.06 1.39 15.23
CA VAL A 358 2.70 0.19 16.00
C VAL A 358 3.94 -0.58 16.45
N LEU A 359 4.91 -0.79 15.55
CA LEU A 359 6.16 -1.48 15.88
C LEU A 359 6.99 -0.70 16.91
N ALA A 360 7.09 0.62 16.76
CA ALA A 360 7.78 1.47 17.74
C ALA A 360 7.10 1.41 19.10
N TYR A 361 5.76 1.49 19.14
CA TYR A 361 5.00 1.42 20.38
C TYR A 361 5.17 0.07 21.08
N ALA A 362 5.15 -1.05 20.33
CA ALA A 362 5.41 -2.38 20.86
C ALA A 362 6.81 -2.50 21.47
N ARG A 363 7.83 -1.97 20.79
CA ARG A 363 9.23 -1.94 21.28
C ARG A 363 9.38 -1.12 22.56
N PHE A 364 8.77 0.08 22.62
CA PHE A 364 8.87 0.95 23.80
C PHE A 364 8.11 0.43 25.03
N THR A 365 6.97 -0.23 24.80
CA THR A 365 6.15 -0.76 25.90
C THR A 365 6.51 -2.20 26.28
N HIS A 366 7.41 -2.84 25.53
CA HIS A 366 7.76 -4.27 25.67
C HIS A 366 6.54 -5.20 25.69
N LYS A 367 5.53 -4.88 24.90
CA LYS A 367 4.29 -5.65 24.77
C LYS A 367 4.21 -6.34 23.42
N ASP A 368 3.53 -7.49 23.41
CA ASP A 368 3.21 -8.20 22.18
C ASP A 368 2.29 -7.39 21.28
N ILE A 369 2.47 -7.56 19.96
CA ILE A 369 1.66 -6.87 18.97
C ILE A 369 0.27 -7.50 18.94
N GLN A 370 -0.71 -6.80 19.49
CA GLN A 370 -2.12 -7.17 19.54
C GLN A 370 -3.00 -6.02 19.07
N ILE A 371 -4.28 -6.29 18.74
CA ILE A 371 -5.24 -5.25 18.30
C ILE A 371 -5.38 -4.12 19.33
N ALA A 372 -5.34 -4.44 20.63
CA ALA A 372 -5.43 -3.44 21.70
C ALA A 372 -4.26 -2.46 21.63
N LEU A 373 -3.03 -2.96 21.49
CA LEU A 373 -1.82 -2.16 21.33
C LEU A 373 -1.88 -1.32 20.04
N ALA A 374 -2.28 -1.91 18.91
CA ALA A 374 -2.41 -1.20 17.64
C ALA A 374 -3.43 -0.05 17.72
N ARG A 375 -4.55 -0.27 18.42
CA ARG A 375 -5.55 0.77 18.65
C ARG A 375 -5.02 1.93 19.47
N GLU A 376 -4.22 1.63 20.50
CA GLU A 376 -3.59 2.64 21.35
C GLU A 376 -2.53 3.43 20.57
N ALA A 377 -1.62 2.74 19.87
CA ALA A 377 -0.58 3.35 19.05
C ALA A 377 -1.12 4.24 17.92
N LEU A 378 -2.30 3.89 17.36
CA LEU A 378 -2.94 4.62 16.26
C LEU A 378 -4.09 5.53 16.72
N ARG A 379 -4.26 5.75 18.01
CA ARG A 379 -5.39 6.51 18.59
C ARG A 379 -5.60 7.87 17.91
N ASP A 380 -4.52 8.63 17.71
CA ASP A 380 -4.60 9.95 17.08
C ASP A 380 -5.03 9.86 15.62
N LEU A 381 -4.46 8.92 14.85
CA LEU A 381 -4.81 8.68 13.46
C LEU A 381 -6.27 8.27 13.32
N LEU A 382 -6.73 7.36 14.17
CA LEU A 382 -8.12 6.90 14.21
C LEU A 382 -9.07 8.02 14.64
N SER A 383 -8.67 8.88 15.56
CA SER A 383 -9.48 10.03 16.00
C SER A 383 -9.65 11.05 14.88
N ILE A 384 -8.60 11.31 14.09
CA ILE A 384 -8.67 12.22 12.94
C ILE A 384 -9.58 11.64 11.85
N GLN A 385 -9.50 10.34 11.58
CA GLN A 385 -10.39 9.69 10.60
C GLN A 385 -11.86 9.65 11.07
N ASN A 386 -12.10 9.44 12.36
CA ASN A 386 -13.43 9.52 12.94
C ASN A 386 -13.97 10.96 12.97
N ARG A 387 -13.08 11.95 12.90
CA ARG A 387 -13.42 13.38 12.76
C ARG A 387 -13.64 13.79 11.29
N GLN A 388 -13.37 12.91 10.29
CA GLN A 388 -13.84 13.17 8.93
C GLN A 388 -15.37 13.27 8.99
N ILE A 389 -15.87 14.48 8.73
CA ILE A 389 -17.28 14.81 8.75
C ILE A 389 -18.00 13.88 7.75
N SER A 390 -18.65 12.82 8.26
CA SER A 390 -19.47 11.95 7.42
C SER A 390 -20.89 12.49 7.33
N VAL A 391 -21.62 12.16 6.28
CA VAL A 391 -23.02 12.58 6.13
C VAL A 391 -23.86 12.04 7.28
N GLU A 392 -23.59 10.83 7.75
CA GLU A 392 -24.26 10.21 8.91
C GLU A 392 -24.01 10.99 10.20
N ASN A 393 -22.77 11.46 10.40
CA ASN A 393 -22.44 12.31 11.54
C ASN A 393 -23.15 13.65 11.45
N ILE A 394 -23.22 14.27 10.27
CA ILE A 394 -23.98 15.50 10.03
C ILE A 394 -25.45 15.28 10.34
N GLN A 395 -26.05 14.19 9.84
CA GLN A 395 -27.46 13.85 10.10
C GLN A 395 -27.73 13.70 11.60
N LYS A 396 -26.86 13.01 12.33
CA LYS A 396 -26.97 12.83 13.77
C LYS A 396 -26.85 14.15 14.51
N THR A 397 -25.81 14.93 14.25
CA THR A 397 -25.57 16.22 14.91
C THR A 397 -26.71 17.21 14.67
N VAL A 398 -27.21 17.29 13.41
CA VAL A 398 -28.35 18.15 13.08
C VAL A 398 -29.63 17.63 13.72
N ALA A 399 -29.85 16.32 13.77
CA ALA A 399 -31.02 15.74 14.45
C ALA A 399 -31.02 16.05 15.95
N ASP A 400 -29.86 15.89 16.59
CA ASP A 400 -29.68 16.18 18.02
C ASP A 400 -29.87 17.69 18.30
N PHE A 401 -29.36 18.57 17.45
CA PHE A 401 -29.48 20.01 17.57
C PHE A 401 -30.95 20.48 17.47
N TYR A 402 -31.71 19.99 16.50
CA TYR A 402 -33.11 20.32 16.30
C TYR A 402 -34.06 19.42 17.10
N LYS A 403 -33.55 18.53 17.97
CA LYS A 403 -34.33 17.60 18.82
C LYS A 403 -35.32 16.75 18.03
N ILE A 404 -34.91 16.25 16.86
CA ILE A 404 -35.66 15.30 16.02
C ILE A 404 -34.98 13.93 15.98
N LYS A 405 -35.71 12.90 15.56
CA LYS A 405 -35.13 11.57 15.43
C LYS A 405 -34.31 11.49 14.15
N VAL A 406 -33.15 10.81 14.17
CA VAL A 406 -32.32 10.57 12.98
C VAL A 406 -33.12 9.89 11.89
N ALA A 407 -34.07 9.01 12.25
CA ALA A 407 -34.98 8.35 11.29
C ALA A 407 -35.88 9.35 10.51
N ASP A 408 -36.14 10.54 11.05
CA ASP A 408 -36.91 11.57 10.36
C ASP A 408 -36.09 12.22 9.21
N MET A 409 -34.77 12.12 9.20
CA MET A 409 -33.91 12.58 8.10
C MET A 409 -34.17 11.77 6.81
N TYR A 410 -34.50 10.49 6.96
CA TYR A 410 -34.78 9.57 5.83
C TYR A 410 -36.27 9.52 5.48
N SER A 411 -37.14 9.98 6.38
CA SER A 411 -38.58 9.85 6.24
C SER A 411 -39.15 10.69 5.10
N LYS A 412 -40.28 10.24 4.53
CA LYS A 412 -41.04 10.99 3.51
C LYS A 412 -41.89 12.12 4.11
N LYS A 413 -41.89 12.29 5.44
CA LYS A 413 -42.65 13.33 6.14
C LYS A 413 -42.23 14.73 5.70
N ARG A 414 -43.21 15.66 5.58
CA ARG A 414 -43.01 17.01 5.08
C ARG A 414 -43.29 18.16 6.09
N PRO A 415 -43.66 17.93 7.38
CA PRO A 415 -43.83 19.04 8.32
C PRO A 415 -42.58 19.93 8.37
N ALA A 416 -42.76 21.22 8.52
CA ALA A 416 -41.65 22.20 8.52
C ALA A 416 -40.61 21.89 9.61
N SER A 417 -41.04 21.37 10.76
CA SER A 417 -40.18 20.93 11.88
C SER A 417 -39.21 19.79 11.50
N ILE A 418 -39.48 19.04 10.44
CA ILE A 418 -38.61 17.95 9.94
C ILE A 418 -37.96 18.37 8.64
N ALA A 419 -38.68 19.09 7.77
CA ALA A 419 -38.17 19.47 6.45
C ALA A 419 -37.02 20.48 6.54
N HIS A 420 -37.11 21.46 7.42
CA HIS A 420 -36.05 22.47 7.60
C HIS A 420 -34.74 21.87 8.14
N PRO A 421 -34.71 21.12 9.25
CA PRO A 421 -33.50 20.45 9.71
C PRO A 421 -32.85 19.55 8.63
N ARG A 422 -33.68 18.84 7.86
CA ARG A 422 -33.19 17.99 6.76
C ARG A 422 -32.52 18.83 5.66
N GLN A 423 -33.09 20.00 5.30
CA GLN A 423 -32.48 20.92 4.34
C GLN A 423 -31.15 21.45 4.85
N VAL A 424 -31.05 21.81 6.14
CA VAL A 424 -29.80 22.19 6.81
C VAL A 424 -28.78 21.07 6.74
N ALA A 425 -29.18 19.83 7.06
CA ALA A 425 -28.26 18.67 6.99
C ALA A 425 -27.77 18.40 5.56
N MET A 426 -28.63 18.52 4.54
CA MET A 426 -28.23 18.40 3.13
C MET A 426 -27.24 19.51 2.72
N TYR A 427 -27.49 20.74 3.16
CA TYR A 427 -26.60 21.88 2.92
C TYR A 427 -25.21 21.63 3.54
N LEU A 428 -25.15 21.28 4.83
CA LEU A 428 -23.90 20.98 5.53
C LEU A 428 -23.18 19.78 4.93
N SER A 429 -23.94 18.76 4.46
CA SER A 429 -23.35 17.61 3.75
C SER A 429 -22.66 18.02 2.45
N LYS A 430 -23.23 19.00 1.72
CA LYS A 430 -22.61 19.50 0.49
C LYS A 430 -21.38 20.36 0.78
N GLU A 431 -21.43 21.22 1.80
CA GLU A 431 -20.34 22.13 2.16
C GLU A 431 -19.17 21.43 2.85
N LEU A 432 -19.45 20.45 3.72
CA LEU A 432 -18.44 19.84 4.60
C LEU A 432 -17.94 18.48 4.08
N THR A 433 -18.54 17.92 3.02
CA THR A 433 -18.10 16.66 2.42
C THR A 433 -17.84 16.81 0.92
N LYS A 434 -17.02 15.90 0.36
CA LYS A 434 -16.74 15.85 -1.09
C LYS A 434 -17.81 15.09 -1.89
N LYS A 435 -18.97 14.80 -1.28
CA LYS A 435 -20.01 14.00 -1.95
C LYS A 435 -20.77 14.80 -3.00
N SER A 436 -21.17 14.10 -4.06
CA SER A 436 -22.01 14.63 -5.11
C SER A 436 -23.47 14.76 -4.66
N LEU A 437 -24.25 15.59 -5.34
CA LEU A 437 -25.69 15.78 -5.02
C LEU A 437 -26.48 14.45 -5.10
N PRO A 438 -26.28 13.57 -6.10
CA PRO A 438 -26.93 12.27 -6.14
C PRO A 438 -26.58 11.39 -4.95
N GLU A 439 -25.29 11.28 -4.57
CA GLU A 439 -24.85 10.50 -3.41
C GLU A 439 -25.47 11.02 -2.10
N ILE A 440 -25.54 12.35 -1.92
CA ILE A 440 -26.20 12.94 -0.77
C ILE A 440 -27.70 12.56 -0.79
N GLY A 441 -28.37 12.65 -1.95
CA GLY A 441 -29.77 12.27 -2.08
C GLY A 441 -30.04 10.82 -1.66
N GLU A 442 -29.18 9.92 -2.06
CA GLU A 442 -29.25 8.50 -1.69
C GLU A 442 -29.14 8.30 -0.18
N LEU A 443 -28.19 8.98 0.46
CA LEU A 443 -27.96 8.95 1.91
C LEU A 443 -29.08 9.63 2.73
N PHE A 444 -29.97 10.39 2.10
CA PHE A 444 -31.15 11.00 2.72
C PHE A 444 -32.47 10.26 2.37
N GLY A 445 -32.37 8.93 2.10
CA GLY A 445 -33.54 8.07 1.86
C GLY A 445 -33.97 8.01 0.40
N GLY A 446 -32.98 7.99 -0.53
CA GLY A 446 -33.23 7.87 -1.97
C GLY A 446 -33.91 9.11 -2.57
N ARG A 447 -33.49 10.29 -2.16
CA ARG A 447 -34.03 11.55 -2.70
C ARG A 447 -33.31 11.94 -3.97
N ASP A 448 -34.08 12.49 -4.90
CA ASP A 448 -33.53 13.01 -6.14
C ASP A 448 -32.54 14.16 -5.89
N HIS A 449 -31.49 14.22 -6.74
CA HIS A 449 -30.47 15.27 -6.67
C HIS A 449 -31.01 16.68 -6.78
N THR A 450 -32.17 16.87 -7.48
CA THR A 450 -32.87 18.15 -7.57
C THR A 450 -33.42 18.62 -6.22
N THR A 451 -33.88 17.68 -5.38
CA THR A 451 -34.30 17.96 -4.00
C THR A 451 -33.15 18.46 -3.15
N VAL A 452 -31.97 17.82 -3.27
CA VAL A 452 -30.77 18.24 -2.57
C VAL A 452 -30.30 19.60 -3.07
N LEU A 453 -30.26 19.81 -4.37
CA LEU A 453 -29.89 21.09 -4.99
C LEU A 453 -30.80 22.24 -4.50
N HIS A 454 -32.12 21.99 -4.48
CA HIS A 454 -33.07 22.97 -3.96
C HIS A 454 -32.82 23.28 -2.48
N ALA A 455 -32.57 22.27 -1.66
CA ALA A 455 -32.24 22.45 -0.23
C ALA A 455 -30.97 23.29 -0.04
N VAL A 456 -29.91 22.98 -0.80
CA VAL A 456 -28.63 23.71 -0.74
C VAL A 456 -28.82 25.17 -1.14
N ARG A 457 -29.49 25.42 -2.27
CA ARG A 457 -29.77 26.81 -2.74
C ARG A 457 -30.62 27.60 -1.76
N LYS A 458 -31.67 26.98 -1.20
CA LYS A 458 -32.56 27.62 -0.23
C LYS A 458 -31.83 27.99 1.04
N VAL A 459 -31.11 27.05 1.68
CA VAL A 459 -30.38 27.31 2.93
C VAL A 459 -29.27 28.34 2.69
N SER A 460 -28.57 28.30 1.57
CA SER A 460 -27.56 29.29 1.20
C SER A 460 -28.17 30.70 1.07
N ALA A 461 -29.32 30.84 0.44
CA ALA A 461 -30.05 32.11 0.32
C ALA A 461 -30.61 32.61 1.66
N ASP A 462 -31.13 31.70 2.48
CA ASP A 462 -31.65 32.01 3.78
C ASP A 462 -30.54 32.38 4.78
N ARG A 463 -29.37 31.79 4.68
CA ARG A 463 -28.16 32.10 5.48
C ARG A 463 -27.77 33.57 5.37
N SER A 464 -27.89 34.17 4.18
CA SER A 464 -27.56 35.58 3.95
C SER A 464 -28.59 36.57 4.50
N LYS A 465 -29.85 36.10 4.71
CA LYS A 465 -30.99 36.95 5.12
C LYS A 465 -31.37 36.78 6.58
N ASN A 466 -31.07 35.65 7.19
CA ASN A 466 -31.46 35.29 8.52
C ASN A 466 -30.25 35.09 9.44
N THR A 467 -30.00 36.06 10.32
CA THR A 467 -28.89 36.05 11.26
C THR A 467 -28.96 34.88 12.24
N GLU A 468 -30.15 34.47 12.66
CA GLU A 468 -30.35 33.34 13.58
C GLU A 468 -29.92 32.01 12.89
N LEU A 469 -30.36 31.78 11.65
CA LEU A 469 -29.98 30.62 10.90
C LEU A 469 -28.44 30.58 10.65
N ASN A 470 -27.83 31.74 10.40
CA ASN A 470 -26.38 31.81 10.23
C ASN A 470 -25.65 31.45 11.54
N GLN A 471 -26.13 31.89 12.68
CA GLN A 471 -25.56 31.48 13.98
C GLN A 471 -25.75 29.98 14.24
N GLN A 472 -26.93 29.43 13.97
CA GLN A 472 -27.19 27.98 14.10
C GLN A 472 -26.24 27.17 13.22
N LEU A 473 -26.06 27.56 11.95
CA LEU A 473 -25.14 26.93 11.03
C LEU A 473 -23.69 27.02 11.52
N HIS A 474 -23.28 28.16 12.06
CA HIS A 474 -21.94 28.32 12.62
C HIS A 474 -21.69 27.39 13.83
N VAL A 475 -22.65 27.27 14.73
CA VAL A 475 -22.58 26.34 15.88
C VAL A 475 -22.50 24.89 15.39
N LEU A 476 -23.32 24.51 14.41
CA LEU A 476 -23.30 23.17 13.82
C LEU A 476 -21.96 22.88 13.11
N GLU A 477 -21.45 23.84 12.33
CA GLU A 477 -20.14 23.73 11.68
C GLU A 477 -19.01 23.56 12.71
N GLN A 478 -19.03 24.32 13.80
CA GLN A 478 -18.06 24.18 14.91
C GLN A 478 -18.17 22.81 15.58
N THR A 479 -19.38 22.36 15.90
CA THR A 479 -19.62 21.05 16.54
C THR A 479 -19.17 19.89 15.64
N LEU A 480 -19.30 20.03 14.31
CA LEU A 480 -18.89 19.00 13.33
C LEU A 480 -17.38 19.02 13.08
N LYS A 481 -16.73 20.18 13.19
CA LYS A 481 -15.26 20.32 12.99
C LYS A 481 -14.46 20.00 14.26
N GLY A 482 -15.14 19.95 15.44
CA GLY A 482 -14.54 19.54 16.73
C GLY A 482 -13.70 20.53 17.35
#